data_3e9121c9afd3a1a1cafc4de9f6264d56
#
_entry.id   3e9121c9afd3a1a1cafc4de9f6264d56
#
_cell.length_a   1.000
_cell.length_b   1.000
_cell.length_c   1.000
_cell.angle_alpha   90.00
_cell.angle_beta   90.00
_cell.angle_gamma   90.00
#
_symmetry.space_group_name_H-M   'P 1'
#
loop_
_entity.id
_entity.type
_entity.pdbx_description
1 polymer ?
#
loop_
_entity_poly.entity_id
_entity_poly.type
_entity_poly.pdbx_seq_one_letter_code
_entity_poly.pdbx_strand_id
1 'polypeptide(L)'
;MRPSAATAQGTLDKTPVAHLFVYVLERALTGTLDFLVDGNVVATVTTRAGVPAKIRTSDTEGLLGSILVDLGNVAAKQLTRALEDARNSGKLLGAVLVEQGAVTQEEIDRALQIQLERKLVRLFLLPATGTFAYYDGFDGLEGFGGTGSVIEPLAVLWAGVKQNP
;
A
#
# COMPACT_ATOMS: atom_id res chain seq x y z
N MET A 1 0.36 -18.69 6.24
CA MET A 1 0.17 -18.48 7.72
C MET A 1 1.23 -17.50 8.19
N ARG A 2 0.83 -16.44 8.90
CA ARG A 2 1.79 -15.45 9.44
C ARG A 2 2.73 -16.13 10.44
N PRO A 3 4.05 -15.85 10.38
CA PRO A 3 4.99 -16.35 11.38
C PRO A 3 4.59 -15.94 12.81
N SER A 4 4.81 -16.81 13.77
CA SER A 4 4.45 -16.55 15.18
C SER A 4 5.32 -15.49 15.85
N ALA A 5 6.50 -15.22 15.29
CA ALA A 5 7.42 -14.20 15.78
C ALA A 5 7.92 -13.32 14.63
N ALA A 6 8.03 -12.02 14.88
CA ALA A 6 8.67 -11.09 13.97
C ALA A 6 10.18 -11.33 13.91
N THR A 7 10.78 -11.15 12.74
CA THR A 7 12.24 -11.19 12.56
C THR A 7 12.91 -9.99 13.23
N ALA A 8 12.25 -8.84 13.17
CA ALA A 8 12.66 -7.60 13.84
C ALA A 8 11.42 -6.81 14.26
N GLN A 9 11.52 -6.07 15.36
CA GLN A 9 10.45 -5.19 15.85
C GLN A 9 11.03 -4.02 16.62
N GLY A 10 10.28 -2.93 16.72
CA GLY A 10 10.71 -1.74 17.44
C GLY A 10 9.64 -0.66 17.45
N THR A 11 10.05 0.52 17.93
CA THR A 11 9.21 1.70 18.06
C THR A 11 9.62 2.77 17.05
N LEU A 12 8.66 3.57 16.58
CA LEU A 12 8.90 4.60 15.54
C LEU A 12 9.65 5.82 16.08
N ASP A 13 9.69 6.03 17.40
CA ASP A 13 10.54 7.04 18.02
C ASP A 13 12.03 6.74 17.89
N LYS A 14 12.41 5.46 17.98
CA LYS A 14 13.80 4.99 17.83
C LYS A 14 14.17 4.70 16.39
N THR A 15 13.24 4.23 15.61
CA THR A 15 13.44 3.88 14.21
C THR A 15 12.29 4.47 13.37
N PRO A 16 12.42 5.76 12.97
CA PRO A 16 11.42 6.42 12.14
C PRO A 16 11.13 5.67 10.82
N VAL A 17 9.93 5.86 10.27
CA VAL A 17 9.50 5.23 9.01
C VAL A 17 10.52 5.42 7.89
N ALA A 18 11.10 6.62 7.77
CA ALA A 18 12.15 6.90 6.77
C ALA A 18 13.35 5.96 6.92
N HIS A 19 13.85 5.77 8.15
CA HIS A 19 14.99 4.88 8.41
C HIS A 19 14.66 3.43 8.13
N LEU A 20 13.43 2.98 8.42
CA LEU A 20 12.99 1.62 8.09
C LEU A 20 13.02 1.38 6.59
N PHE A 21 12.47 2.28 5.78
CA PHE A 21 12.47 2.13 4.33
C PHE A 21 13.88 2.22 3.72
N VAL A 22 14.75 3.11 4.23
CA VAL A 22 16.16 3.16 3.81
C VAL A 22 16.85 1.83 4.15
N TYR A 23 16.70 1.34 5.35
CA TYR A 23 17.30 0.07 5.76
C TYR A 23 16.84 -1.11 4.90
N VAL A 24 15.52 -1.20 4.67
CA VAL A 24 14.92 -2.25 3.83
C VAL A 24 15.45 -2.16 2.39
N LEU A 25 15.58 -0.95 1.85
CA LEU A 25 16.09 -0.71 0.50
C LEU A 25 17.57 -1.09 0.38
N GLU A 26 18.43 -0.59 1.29
CA GLU A 26 19.88 -0.85 1.28
C GLU A 26 20.22 -2.33 1.42
N ARG A 27 19.43 -3.07 2.21
CA ARG A 27 19.59 -4.50 2.43
C ARG A 27 18.86 -5.37 1.41
N ALA A 28 18.13 -4.75 0.47
CA ALA A 28 17.31 -5.43 -0.53
C ALA A 28 16.36 -6.48 0.10
N LEU A 29 15.73 -6.15 1.24
CA LEU A 29 14.93 -7.08 2.01
C LEU A 29 13.62 -7.42 1.29
N THR A 30 13.27 -8.69 1.33
CA THR A 30 11.98 -9.20 0.84
C THR A 30 11.19 -9.75 2.02
N GLY A 31 10.00 -9.21 2.25
CA GLY A 31 9.19 -9.60 3.41
C GLY A 31 8.02 -8.67 3.66
N THR A 32 7.54 -8.66 4.88
CA THR A 32 6.38 -7.87 5.31
C THR A 32 6.72 -6.97 6.48
N LEU A 33 6.34 -5.71 6.40
CA LEU A 33 6.34 -4.73 7.48
C LEU A 33 4.90 -4.48 7.94
N ASP A 34 4.61 -4.70 9.22
CA ASP A 34 3.41 -4.21 9.88
C ASP A 34 3.72 -2.96 10.68
N PHE A 35 2.84 -1.98 10.59
CA PHE A 35 2.84 -0.77 11.42
C PHE A 35 1.65 -0.83 12.36
N LEU A 36 1.89 -0.58 13.64
CA LEU A 36 0.87 -0.67 14.68
C LEU A 36 0.76 0.65 15.45
N VAL A 37 -0.47 1.01 15.78
CA VAL A 37 -0.78 2.13 16.69
C VAL A 37 -1.74 1.58 17.75
N ASP A 38 -1.43 1.82 19.01
CA ASP A 38 -2.20 1.30 20.15
C ASP A 38 -2.45 -0.23 20.09
N GLY A 39 -1.44 -0.97 19.60
CA GLY A 39 -1.50 -2.42 19.45
C GLY A 39 -2.31 -2.94 18.24
N ASN A 40 -2.92 -2.06 17.45
CA ASN A 40 -3.67 -2.43 16.26
C ASN A 40 -2.83 -2.21 14.99
N VAL A 41 -2.83 -3.20 14.09
CA VAL A 41 -2.18 -3.06 12.78
C VAL A 41 -2.95 -2.04 11.95
N VAL A 42 -2.31 -0.90 11.67
CA VAL A 42 -2.88 0.20 10.85
C VAL A 42 -2.40 0.13 9.40
N ALA A 43 -1.26 -0.49 9.14
CA ALA A 43 -0.77 -0.72 7.80
C ALA A 43 0.08 -1.99 7.72
N THR A 44 -0.01 -2.68 6.58
CA THR A 44 0.85 -3.81 6.20
C THR A 44 1.47 -3.49 4.84
N VAL A 45 2.79 -3.53 4.75
CA VAL A 45 3.55 -3.28 3.52
C VAL A 45 4.37 -4.51 3.17
N THR A 46 4.26 -5.00 1.95
CA THR A 46 5.18 -6.02 1.44
C THR A 46 6.29 -5.39 0.62
N THR A 47 7.49 -5.94 0.74
CA THR A 47 8.67 -5.48 0.00
C THR A 47 9.25 -6.62 -0.82
N ARG A 48 9.83 -6.27 -1.97
CA ARG A 48 10.60 -7.17 -2.84
C ARG A 48 11.93 -6.52 -3.18
N ALA A 49 13.02 -7.18 -2.83
CA ALA A 49 14.38 -6.64 -3.01
C ALA A 49 14.52 -5.19 -2.51
N GLY A 50 13.91 -4.89 -1.36
CA GLY A 50 13.95 -3.58 -0.71
C GLY A 50 12.89 -2.57 -1.19
N VAL A 51 12.17 -2.86 -2.27
CA VAL A 51 11.17 -1.95 -2.85
C VAL A 51 9.77 -2.32 -2.34
N PRO A 52 8.99 -1.36 -1.78
CA PRO A 52 7.60 -1.60 -1.46
C PRO A 52 6.80 -2.01 -2.70
N ALA A 53 6.07 -3.11 -2.61
CA ALA A 53 5.31 -3.70 -3.72
C ALA A 53 3.79 -3.59 -3.53
N LYS A 54 3.31 -3.79 -2.30
CA LYS A 54 1.89 -3.70 -1.95
C LYS A 54 1.73 -3.06 -0.58
N ILE A 55 0.59 -2.42 -0.37
CA ILE A 55 0.20 -1.86 0.92
C ILE A 55 -1.29 -2.07 1.18
N ARG A 56 -1.61 -2.46 2.41
CA ARG A 56 -2.97 -2.44 2.95
C ARG A 56 -2.99 -1.54 4.18
N THR A 57 -3.94 -0.63 4.24
CA THR A 57 -4.16 0.29 5.36
C THR A 57 -5.53 0.07 5.97
N SER A 58 -5.69 0.38 7.25
CA SER A 58 -6.98 0.31 7.96
C SER A 58 -7.92 1.44 7.56
N ASP A 59 -7.39 2.54 7.03
CA ASP A 59 -8.20 3.66 6.55
C ASP A 59 -8.75 3.40 5.14
N THR A 60 -9.77 4.17 4.78
CA THR A 60 -10.43 4.11 3.47
C THR A 60 -9.93 5.18 2.49
N GLU A 61 -8.97 5.99 2.89
CA GLU A 61 -8.43 7.04 2.03
C GLU A 61 -7.54 6.48 0.92
N GLY A 62 -7.55 7.13 -0.22
CA GLY A 62 -6.76 6.73 -1.38
C GLY A 62 -7.25 5.43 -2.04
N LEU A 63 -8.57 5.19 -2.02
CA LEU A 63 -9.16 4.05 -2.71
C LEU A 63 -8.99 4.16 -4.23
N LEU A 64 -8.77 3.03 -4.89
CA LEU A 64 -8.59 2.94 -6.34
C LEU A 64 -9.67 3.70 -7.13
N GLY A 65 -10.94 3.53 -6.73
CA GLY A 65 -12.06 4.19 -7.39
C GLY A 65 -11.98 5.71 -7.36
N SER A 66 -11.65 6.31 -6.22
CA SER A 66 -11.51 7.77 -6.10
C SER A 66 -10.35 8.29 -6.95
N ILE A 67 -9.24 7.56 -7.00
CA ILE A 67 -8.09 7.94 -7.85
C ILE A 67 -8.48 7.92 -9.32
N LEU A 68 -9.22 6.90 -9.79
CA LEU A 68 -9.68 6.81 -11.17
C LEU A 68 -10.65 7.97 -11.55
N VAL A 69 -11.49 8.38 -10.62
CA VAL A 69 -12.36 9.56 -10.81
C VAL A 69 -11.54 10.85 -10.87
N ASP A 70 -10.60 11.03 -9.96
CA ASP A 70 -9.70 12.20 -9.91
C ASP A 70 -8.85 12.33 -11.18
N LEU A 71 -8.42 11.20 -11.75
CA LEU A 71 -7.70 11.15 -13.03
C LEU A 71 -8.61 11.37 -14.25
N GLY A 72 -9.93 11.38 -14.07
CA GLY A 72 -10.89 11.51 -15.17
C GLY A 72 -11.08 10.24 -16.02
N ASN A 73 -10.58 9.09 -15.54
CA ASN A 73 -10.72 7.82 -16.26
C ASN A 73 -12.15 7.25 -16.15
N VAL A 74 -12.85 7.51 -15.04
CA VAL A 74 -14.18 6.99 -14.75
C VAL A 74 -15.07 8.08 -14.19
N ALA A 75 -16.32 8.17 -14.66
CA ALA A 75 -17.31 9.05 -14.05
C ALA A 75 -17.82 8.48 -12.72
N ALA A 76 -18.18 9.34 -11.76
CA ALA A 76 -18.67 8.93 -10.44
C ALA A 76 -19.85 7.95 -10.49
N LYS A 77 -20.82 8.18 -11.42
CA LYS A 77 -21.96 7.27 -11.63
C LYS A 77 -21.54 5.87 -12.11
N GLN A 78 -20.54 5.82 -12.97
CA GLN A 78 -20.01 4.57 -13.51
C GLN A 78 -19.25 3.81 -12.43
N LEU A 79 -18.47 4.52 -11.59
CA LEU A 79 -17.81 3.94 -10.44
C LEU A 79 -18.81 3.30 -9.46
N THR A 80 -19.92 4.00 -9.15
CA THR A 80 -20.95 3.46 -8.24
C THR A 80 -21.50 2.13 -8.75
N ARG A 81 -21.83 2.03 -10.04
CA ARG A 81 -22.31 0.79 -10.66
C ARG A 81 -21.27 -0.32 -10.61
N ALA A 82 -20.01 0.01 -10.95
CA ALA A 82 -18.93 -0.96 -10.94
C ALA A 82 -18.64 -1.49 -9.52
N LEU A 83 -18.80 -0.66 -8.48
CA LEU A 83 -18.68 -1.08 -7.07
C LEU A 83 -19.79 -2.06 -6.67
N GLU A 84 -21.02 -1.82 -7.11
CA GLU A 84 -22.14 -2.75 -6.90
C GLU A 84 -21.90 -4.09 -7.60
N ASP A 85 -21.47 -4.06 -8.86
CA ASP A 85 -21.15 -5.26 -9.64
C ASP A 85 -19.97 -6.03 -9.04
N ALA A 86 -18.94 -5.35 -8.58
CA ALA A 86 -17.80 -5.97 -7.91
C ALA A 86 -18.23 -6.67 -6.60
N ARG A 87 -19.08 -6.01 -5.82
CA ARG A 87 -19.63 -6.59 -4.57
C ARG A 87 -20.48 -7.83 -4.85
N ASN A 88 -21.34 -7.76 -5.87
CA ASN A 88 -22.27 -8.84 -6.22
C ASN A 88 -21.54 -10.04 -6.85
N SER A 89 -20.47 -9.80 -7.63
CA SER A 89 -19.71 -10.85 -8.31
C SER A 89 -18.53 -11.40 -7.50
N GLY A 90 -18.13 -10.72 -6.41
CA GLY A 90 -16.92 -11.05 -5.66
C GLY A 90 -15.61 -10.73 -6.40
N LYS A 91 -15.70 -10.01 -7.53
CA LYS A 91 -14.52 -9.60 -8.32
C LYS A 91 -13.90 -8.32 -7.76
N LEU A 92 -12.62 -8.11 -8.06
CA LEU A 92 -11.95 -6.85 -7.76
C LEU A 92 -12.52 -5.72 -8.65
N LEU A 93 -12.68 -4.53 -8.09
CA LEU A 93 -13.19 -3.35 -8.80
C LEU A 93 -12.47 -3.08 -10.12
N GLY A 94 -11.12 -3.16 -10.11
CA GLY A 94 -10.32 -2.96 -11.32
C GLY A 94 -10.65 -3.95 -12.42
N ALA A 95 -10.86 -5.22 -12.10
CA ALA A 95 -11.23 -6.25 -13.06
C ALA A 95 -12.61 -5.97 -13.67
N VAL A 96 -13.59 -5.56 -12.85
CA VAL A 96 -14.94 -5.21 -13.31
C VAL A 96 -14.90 -4.02 -14.27
N LEU A 97 -14.15 -2.96 -13.93
CA LEU A 97 -14.02 -1.78 -14.77
C LEU A 97 -13.36 -2.08 -16.14
N VAL A 98 -12.36 -2.95 -16.15
CA VAL A 98 -11.72 -3.40 -17.40
C VAL A 98 -12.67 -4.27 -18.22
N GLU A 99 -13.37 -5.23 -17.63
CA GLU A 99 -14.37 -6.07 -18.30
C GLU A 99 -15.51 -5.25 -18.92
N GLN A 100 -15.92 -4.17 -18.24
CA GLN A 100 -16.94 -3.24 -18.75
C GLN A 100 -16.40 -2.30 -19.84
N GLY A 101 -15.11 -2.33 -20.14
CA GLY A 101 -14.47 -1.40 -21.08
C GLY A 101 -14.45 0.05 -20.61
N ALA A 102 -14.64 0.27 -19.31
CA ALA A 102 -14.64 1.61 -18.70
C ALA A 102 -13.24 2.20 -18.61
N VAL A 103 -12.25 1.34 -18.36
CA VAL A 103 -10.83 1.68 -18.27
C VAL A 103 -9.99 0.59 -18.91
N THR A 104 -8.76 0.93 -19.27
CA THR A 104 -7.73 -0.03 -19.71
C THR A 104 -6.99 -0.62 -18.52
N GLN A 105 -6.29 -1.75 -18.74
CA GLN A 105 -5.43 -2.33 -17.71
C GLN A 105 -4.30 -1.36 -17.31
N GLU A 106 -3.75 -0.62 -18.27
CA GLU A 106 -2.69 0.38 -18.03
C GLU A 106 -3.17 1.52 -17.11
N GLU A 107 -4.42 1.97 -17.27
CA GLU A 107 -5.02 2.97 -16.39
C GLU A 107 -5.22 2.44 -14.97
N ILE A 108 -5.60 1.18 -14.81
CA ILE A 108 -5.67 0.51 -13.51
C ILE A 108 -4.28 0.42 -12.87
N ASP A 109 -3.28 -0.02 -13.61
CA ASP A 109 -1.91 -0.19 -13.11
C ASP A 109 -1.33 1.15 -12.64
N ARG A 110 -1.57 2.22 -13.41
CA ARG A 110 -1.18 3.59 -13.02
C ARG A 110 -1.91 4.05 -11.75
N ALA A 111 -3.19 3.82 -11.64
CA ALA A 111 -3.98 4.21 -10.48
C ALA A 111 -3.56 3.42 -9.23
N LEU A 112 -3.22 2.13 -9.36
CA LEU A 112 -2.67 1.31 -8.29
C LEU A 112 -1.29 1.79 -7.84
N GLN A 113 -0.45 2.22 -8.77
CA GLN A 113 0.85 2.85 -8.45
C GLN A 113 0.66 4.12 -7.61
N ILE A 114 -0.23 5.02 -8.05
CA ILE A 114 -0.56 6.25 -7.31
C ILE A 114 -1.12 5.92 -5.92
N GLN A 115 -2.00 4.91 -5.83
CA GLN A 115 -2.56 4.45 -4.56
C GLN A 115 -1.45 3.98 -3.60
N LEU A 116 -0.54 3.15 -4.10
CA LEU A 116 0.60 2.65 -3.32
C LEU A 116 1.47 3.81 -2.81
N GLU A 117 1.86 4.73 -3.67
CA GLU A 117 2.68 5.90 -3.32
C GLU A 117 1.99 6.78 -2.27
N ARG A 118 0.72 7.14 -2.47
CA ARG A 118 -0.05 7.96 -1.51
C ARG A 118 -0.14 7.30 -0.14
N LYS A 119 -0.43 6.01 -0.09
CA LYS A 119 -0.53 5.25 1.17
C LYS A 119 0.82 5.13 1.87
N LEU A 120 1.91 4.90 1.13
CA LEU A 120 3.25 4.85 1.69
C LEU A 120 3.66 6.19 2.31
N VAL A 121 3.42 7.30 1.61
CA VAL A 121 3.73 8.65 2.10
C VAL A 121 2.98 8.94 3.41
N ARG A 122 1.75 8.47 3.56
CA ARG A 122 0.98 8.65 4.80
C ARG A 122 1.57 7.91 6.00
N LEU A 123 2.35 6.85 5.81
CA LEU A 123 3.02 6.16 6.92
C LEU A 123 3.99 7.07 7.67
N PHE A 124 4.54 8.10 7.01
CA PHE A 124 5.42 9.09 7.63
C PHE A 124 4.70 9.99 8.65
N LEU A 125 3.36 10.01 8.62
CA LEU A 125 2.52 10.74 9.59
C LEU A 125 2.14 9.90 10.81
N LEU A 126 2.57 8.63 10.88
CA LEU A 126 2.30 7.79 12.04
C LEU A 126 2.95 8.39 13.30
N PRO A 127 2.29 8.27 14.48
CA PRO A 127 2.81 8.82 15.71
C PRO A 127 4.11 8.12 16.13
N ALA A 128 5.01 8.84 16.78
CA ALA A 128 6.26 8.31 17.31
C ALA A 128 6.05 7.14 18.31
N THR A 129 4.88 7.11 18.95
CA THR A 129 4.47 6.02 19.85
C THR A 129 4.08 4.74 19.10
N GLY A 130 3.94 4.79 17.77
CA GLY A 130 3.69 3.63 16.93
C GLY A 130 4.84 2.63 17.00
N THR A 131 4.54 1.39 16.63
CA THR A 131 5.50 0.29 16.56
C THR A 131 5.50 -0.36 15.19
N PHE A 132 6.55 -1.12 14.90
CA PHE A 132 6.63 -1.92 13.68
C PHE A 132 7.06 -3.34 13.99
N ALA A 133 6.69 -4.26 13.09
CA ALA A 133 7.17 -5.64 13.08
C ALA A 133 7.53 -6.03 11.65
N TYR A 134 8.72 -6.60 11.45
CA TYR A 134 9.19 -7.09 10.16
C TYR A 134 9.23 -8.63 10.17
N TYR A 135 8.78 -9.23 9.10
CA TYR A 135 8.75 -10.68 8.87
C TYR A 135 9.50 -10.99 7.57
N ASP A 136 10.71 -11.54 7.70
CA ASP A 136 11.57 -11.88 6.57
C ASP A 136 10.99 -13.02 5.74
N GLY A 137 11.06 -12.88 4.41
CA GLY A 137 10.60 -13.89 3.45
C GLY A 137 9.09 -14.18 3.48
N PHE A 138 8.30 -13.46 4.27
CA PHE A 138 6.84 -13.65 4.38
C PHE A 138 6.08 -12.62 3.55
N ASP A 139 5.13 -13.07 2.72
CA ASP A 139 4.18 -12.20 2.02
C ASP A 139 2.83 -12.15 2.76
N GLY A 140 2.66 -11.13 3.61
CA GLY A 140 1.43 -10.90 4.37
C GLY A 140 0.24 -10.40 3.54
N LEU A 141 0.47 -10.10 2.27
CA LEU A 141 -0.54 -9.62 1.31
C LEU A 141 -0.65 -10.55 0.09
N GLU A 142 -0.29 -11.81 0.24
CA GLU A 142 -0.50 -12.82 -0.79
C GLU A 142 -1.99 -12.87 -1.19
N GLY A 143 -2.27 -12.80 -2.50
CA GLY A 143 -3.64 -12.73 -3.02
C GLY A 143 -4.35 -11.38 -2.87
N PHE A 144 -3.73 -10.40 -2.21
CA PHE A 144 -4.26 -9.04 -2.11
C PHE A 144 -3.79 -8.20 -3.31
N GLY A 145 -4.76 -7.72 -4.11
CA GLY A 145 -4.56 -6.69 -5.13
C GLY A 145 -3.40 -6.88 -6.11
N GLY A 146 -3.54 -7.71 -7.14
CA GLY A 146 -2.63 -7.77 -8.28
C GLY A 146 -1.20 -8.26 -7.98
N THR A 147 -0.31 -8.08 -8.95
CA THR A 147 1.11 -8.53 -8.90
C THR A 147 2.04 -7.59 -8.13
N GLY A 148 1.54 -6.45 -7.70
CA GLY A 148 2.32 -5.35 -7.11
C GLY A 148 2.67 -4.27 -8.14
N SER A 149 2.80 -3.04 -7.66
CA SER A 149 3.16 -1.89 -8.50
C SER A 149 4.66 -1.62 -8.41
N VAL A 150 5.24 -1.09 -9.50
CA VAL A 150 6.61 -0.59 -9.49
C VAL A 150 6.59 0.87 -9.09
N ILE A 151 7.35 1.23 -8.07
CA ILE A 151 7.51 2.61 -7.59
C ILE A 151 8.98 3.00 -7.52
N GLU A 152 9.23 4.31 -7.51
CA GLU A 152 10.54 4.87 -7.21
C GLU A 152 10.70 5.08 -5.70
N PRO A 153 11.45 4.23 -4.98
CA PRO A 153 11.52 4.29 -3.51
C PRO A 153 12.03 5.62 -2.97
N LEU A 154 13.01 6.23 -3.66
CA LEU A 154 13.58 7.51 -3.27
C LEU A 154 12.58 8.66 -3.42
N ALA A 155 11.71 8.62 -4.44
CA ALA A 155 10.65 9.61 -4.60
C ALA A 155 9.63 9.54 -3.45
N VAL A 156 9.26 8.34 -3.02
CA VAL A 156 8.37 8.13 -1.87
C VAL A 156 9.02 8.60 -0.58
N LEU A 157 10.29 8.27 -0.34
CA LEU A 157 11.05 8.74 0.81
C LEU A 157 11.10 10.27 0.86
N TRP A 158 11.43 10.91 -0.26
CA TRP A 158 11.47 12.36 -0.36
C TRP A 158 10.13 13.02 -0.07
N ALA A 159 9.05 12.50 -0.68
CA ALA A 159 7.70 13.00 -0.44
C ALA A 159 7.26 12.82 1.01
N GLY A 160 7.57 11.67 1.62
CA GLY A 160 7.24 11.36 3.01
C GLY A 160 7.97 12.26 4.02
N VAL A 161 9.28 12.45 3.84
CA VAL A 161 10.08 13.32 4.71
C VAL A 161 9.62 14.78 4.64
N LYS A 162 9.18 15.25 3.47
CA LYS A 162 8.60 16.62 3.34
C LYS A 162 7.32 16.82 4.14
N GLN A 163 6.54 15.78 4.36
CA GLN A 163 5.29 15.87 5.13
C GLN A 163 5.51 15.84 6.63
N ASN A 164 6.62 15.22 7.05
CA ASN A 164 7.00 15.14 8.48
C ASN A 164 8.50 15.42 8.61
N PRO A 165 8.90 16.72 8.52
CA PRO A 165 10.29 17.16 8.63
C PRO A 165 10.88 16.97 10.03
#